data_60762c83d38f0ea1ccf7bf85e78c36bc
#
_entry.id   60762c83d38f0ea1ccf7bf85e78c36bc
#
_cell.length_a   1.000
_cell.length_b   1.000
_cell.length_c   1.000
_cell.angle_alpha   90.00
_cell.angle_beta   90.00
_cell.angle_gamma   90.00
#
_symmetry.space_group_name_H-M   'P 1'
#
loop_
_entity.id
_entity.type
_entity.pdbx_description
1 polymer ?
#
loop_
_entity_poly.entity_id
_entity_poly.type
_entity_poly.pdbx_seq_one_letter_code
_entity_poly.pdbx_strand_id
1 'polypeptide(L)'
;MTEKVEFDTNNSDRVGTEVTFKVQINDSIMAIVDSGMKFKRIDNGTPGKLEGPWLMSGRIRGGVKQLRDTSRPRKTMKILSGSRFQWIAYNTETKKFMGTGGGTYTTIDGEYVENIDFFSRDDSKVGLSLKFNYELLNSEWHHKGFSSKGDPIYEIWTQR
;
A
#
# COMPACT_ATOMS: atom_id res chain seq x y z
N MET A 1 2.17 0.03 20.90
CA MET A 1 1.70 -0.20 19.50
C MET A 1 1.06 -1.57 19.44
N THR A 2 -0.09 -1.68 18.77
CA THR A 2 -0.73 -2.99 18.54
C THR A 2 -0.70 -3.29 17.05
N GLU A 3 -0.19 -4.45 16.68
CA GLU A 3 -0.24 -4.99 15.32
C GLU A 3 -1.39 -5.99 15.23
N LYS A 4 -2.23 -5.83 14.21
CA LYS A 4 -3.16 -6.86 13.77
C LYS A 4 -2.57 -7.54 12.55
N VAL A 5 -2.29 -8.82 12.64
CA VAL A 5 -1.66 -9.59 11.57
C VAL A 5 -2.71 -9.99 10.52
N GLU A 6 -2.64 -9.40 9.34
CA GLU A 6 -3.56 -9.71 8.24
C GLU A 6 -2.94 -10.63 7.17
N PHE A 7 -1.62 -10.72 7.14
CA PHE A 7 -0.87 -11.73 6.39
C PHE A 7 0.51 -11.93 7.03
N ASP A 8 1.06 -13.12 6.89
CA ASP A 8 2.42 -13.46 7.31
C ASP A 8 2.97 -14.48 6.31
N THR A 9 4.12 -14.15 5.69
CA THR A 9 4.73 -15.02 4.67
C THR A 9 5.47 -16.21 5.25
N ASN A 10 5.83 -16.15 6.53
CA ASN A 10 6.61 -17.19 7.21
C ASN A 10 5.73 -18.08 8.10
N ASN A 11 4.67 -17.51 8.69
CA ASN A 11 3.79 -18.23 9.61
C ASN A 11 2.33 -17.80 9.45
N SER A 12 1.58 -18.52 8.62
CA SER A 12 0.17 -18.24 8.35
C SER A 12 -0.75 -18.34 9.58
N ASP A 13 -0.33 -19.06 10.65
CA ASP A 13 -1.14 -19.21 11.86
C ASP A 13 -1.23 -17.93 12.68
N ARG A 14 -0.31 -16.99 12.45
CA ARG A 14 -0.40 -15.65 13.03
C ARG A 14 -1.50 -14.78 12.44
N VAL A 15 -2.02 -15.11 11.25
CA VAL A 15 -3.08 -14.31 10.60
C VAL A 15 -4.35 -14.30 11.46
N GLY A 16 -4.84 -13.11 11.77
CA GLY A 16 -5.98 -12.85 12.65
C GLY A 16 -5.59 -12.59 14.11
N THR A 17 -4.32 -12.77 14.48
CA THR A 17 -3.84 -12.46 15.84
C THR A 17 -3.52 -10.97 16.00
N GLU A 18 -3.50 -10.51 17.24
CA GLU A 18 -3.04 -9.18 17.64
C GLU A 18 -1.87 -9.30 18.61
N VAL A 19 -0.86 -8.46 18.40
CA VAL A 19 0.32 -8.39 19.26
C VAL A 19 0.52 -6.96 19.71
N THR A 20 0.61 -6.73 21.02
CA THR A 20 0.89 -5.41 21.61
C THR A 20 2.29 -5.38 22.20
N PHE A 21 3.04 -4.35 21.87
CA PHE A 21 4.41 -4.13 22.38
C PHE A 21 4.69 -2.65 22.63
N LYS A 22 5.68 -2.40 23.51
CA LYS A 22 6.14 -1.05 23.83
C LYS A 22 7.07 -0.55 22.73
N VAL A 23 6.87 0.69 22.29
CA VAL A 23 7.75 1.34 21.31
C VAL A 23 8.25 2.67 21.86
N GLN A 24 9.48 3.01 21.47
CA GLN A 24 10.06 4.35 21.59
C GLN A 24 10.25 4.91 20.19
N ILE A 25 9.77 6.12 19.94
CA ILE A 25 9.80 6.75 18.61
C ILE A 25 10.39 8.14 18.76
N ASN A 26 11.34 8.45 17.89
CA ASN A 26 11.80 9.82 17.61
C ASN A 26 11.74 10.07 16.08
N ASP A 27 12.22 11.23 15.64
CA ASP A 27 12.14 11.64 14.23
C ASP A 27 12.82 10.64 13.25
N SER A 28 13.78 9.88 13.71
CA SER A 28 14.63 9.04 12.88
C SER A 28 14.49 7.55 13.14
N ILE A 29 14.08 7.14 14.35
CA ILE A 29 14.12 5.74 14.78
C ILE A 29 12.84 5.37 15.52
N MET A 30 12.32 4.19 15.22
CA MET A 30 11.35 3.46 16.04
C MET A 30 12.05 2.23 16.63
N ALA A 31 12.04 2.11 17.94
CA ALA A 31 12.58 0.95 18.66
C ALA A 31 11.45 0.16 19.34
N ILE A 32 11.46 -1.16 19.21
CA ILE A 32 10.62 -2.07 19.98
C ILE A 32 11.38 -2.42 21.26
N VAL A 33 10.88 -1.97 22.41
CA VAL A 33 11.61 -2.00 23.69
C VAL A 33 11.98 -3.43 24.10
N ASP A 34 11.02 -4.35 24.02
CA ASP A 34 11.17 -5.70 24.56
C ASP A 34 12.07 -6.61 23.69
N SER A 35 12.13 -6.36 22.37
CA SER A 35 12.96 -7.16 21.45
C SER A 35 14.30 -6.50 21.10
N GLY A 36 14.47 -5.22 21.41
CA GLY A 36 15.62 -4.43 21.00
C GLY A 36 15.70 -4.12 19.50
N MET A 37 14.68 -4.51 18.70
CA MET A 37 14.65 -4.19 17.28
C MET A 37 14.53 -2.69 17.05
N LYS A 38 15.28 -2.19 16.06
CA LYS A 38 15.27 -0.77 15.67
C LYS A 38 14.99 -0.61 14.19
N PHE A 39 14.09 0.31 13.87
CA PHE A 39 13.71 0.67 12.50
C PHE A 39 14.12 2.12 12.26
N LYS A 40 14.93 2.35 11.23
CA LYS A 40 15.31 3.70 10.81
C LYS A 40 14.27 4.23 9.84
N ARG A 41 13.85 5.49 10.02
CA ARG A 41 13.01 6.18 9.04
C ARG A 41 13.75 6.31 7.71
N ILE A 42 13.10 5.98 6.62
CA ILE A 42 13.67 6.04 5.26
C ILE A 42 13.01 7.09 4.36
N ASP A 43 11.97 7.77 4.84
CA ASP A 43 11.41 8.96 4.19
C ASP A 43 11.83 10.23 4.91
N ASN A 44 11.51 11.39 4.34
CA ASN A 44 11.85 12.70 4.91
C ASN A 44 10.89 13.16 6.01
N GLY A 45 9.84 12.40 6.32
CA GLY A 45 8.81 12.75 7.30
C GLY A 45 7.86 13.89 6.89
N THR A 46 7.93 14.35 5.65
CA THR A 46 7.01 15.37 5.12
C THR A 46 5.68 14.71 4.76
N PRO A 47 4.52 15.24 5.21
CA PRO A 47 3.21 14.71 4.84
C PRO A 47 2.99 14.72 3.33
N GLY A 48 2.47 13.61 2.79
CA GLY A 48 2.09 13.47 1.38
C GLY A 48 0.59 13.62 1.17
N LYS A 49 0.18 14.06 -0.02
CA LYS A 49 -1.26 14.22 -0.37
C LYS A 49 -2.05 12.91 -0.31
N LEU A 50 -1.37 11.78 -0.50
CA LEU A 50 -1.95 10.44 -0.48
C LEU A 50 -1.49 9.62 0.74
N GLU A 51 -0.93 10.26 1.75
CA GLU A 51 -0.45 9.58 2.96
C GLU A 51 -1.56 8.79 3.64
N GLY A 52 -1.23 7.60 4.14
CA GLY A 52 -2.12 6.72 4.87
C GLY A 52 -2.40 5.39 4.19
N PRO A 53 -3.27 4.57 4.79
CA PRO A 53 -3.68 3.27 4.27
C PRO A 53 -4.91 3.42 3.35
N TRP A 54 -4.83 2.82 2.18
CA TRP A 54 -5.89 2.83 1.16
C TRP A 54 -6.29 1.41 0.77
N LEU A 55 -7.59 1.14 0.68
CA LEU A 55 -8.14 -0.11 0.16
C LEU A 55 -8.71 0.12 -1.24
N MET A 56 -8.42 -0.78 -2.17
CA MET A 56 -9.03 -0.74 -3.50
C MET A 56 -10.53 -1.07 -3.37
N SER A 57 -11.36 -0.04 -3.52
CA SER A 57 -12.81 -0.07 -3.33
C SER A 57 -13.60 -0.14 -4.62
N GLY A 58 -12.94 -0.01 -5.79
CA GLY A 58 -13.64 -0.11 -7.06
C GLY A 58 -12.75 0.06 -8.28
N ARG A 59 -13.40 -0.01 -9.44
CA ARG A 59 -12.80 0.22 -10.76
C ARG A 59 -13.82 0.88 -11.66
N ILE A 60 -13.33 1.60 -12.68
CA ILE A 60 -14.17 2.05 -13.80
C ILE A 60 -13.77 1.24 -15.04
N ARG A 61 -14.73 0.54 -15.63
CA ARG A 61 -14.57 -0.21 -16.88
C ARG A 61 -15.68 0.15 -17.85
N GLY A 62 -15.33 0.52 -19.09
CA GLY A 62 -16.32 0.95 -20.07
C GLY A 62 -17.18 2.14 -19.59
N GLY A 63 -16.61 3.05 -18.78
CA GLY A 63 -17.34 4.18 -18.20
C GLY A 63 -18.22 3.83 -16.98
N VAL A 64 -18.31 2.56 -16.58
CA VAL A 64 -19.17 2.10 -15.48
C VAL A 64 -18.35 1.87 -14.23
N LYS A 65 -18.76 2.48 -13.10
CA LYS A 65 -18.17 2.27 -11.78
C LYS A 65 -18.62 0.90 -11.24
N GLN A 66 -17.65 0.03 -10.98
CA GLN A 66 -17.84 -1.27 -10.37
C GLN A 66 -17.28 -1.23 -8.95
N LEU A 67 -18.16 -1.25 -7.97
CA LEU A 67 -17.75 -1.23 -6.56
C LEU A 67 -17.23 -2.60 -6.11
N ARG A 68 -16.31 -2.55 -5.17
CA ARG A 68 -15.74 -3.71 -4.49
C ARG A 68 -16.02 -3.58 -3.00
N ASP A 69 -16.57 -4.61 -2.41
CA ASP A 69 -16.75 -4.69 -0.98
C ASP A 69 -15.39 -4.86 -0.29
N THR A 70 -14.97 -3.81 0.43
CA THR A 70 -13.70 -3.78 1.16
C THR A 70 -13.73 -4.57 2.47
N SER A 71 -14.89 -5.06 2.92
CA SER A 71 -15.00 -5.95 4.08
C SER A 71 -14.59 -7.39 3.76
N ARG A 72 -14.64 -7.79 2.48
CA ARG A 72 -14.29 -9.16 2.06
C ARG A 72 -12.86 -9.53 2.42
N PRO A 73 -12.59 -10.83 2.67
CA PRO A 73 -11.25 -11.30 3.07
C PRO A 73 -10.15 -11.00 2.04
N ARG A 74 -10.47 -11.02 0.74
CA ARG A 74 -9.51 -10.68 -0.33
C ARG A 74 -9.34 -9.17 -0.44
N LYS A 75 -8.16 -8.69 -0.11
CA LYS A 75 -7.83 -7.26 -0.09
C LYS A 75 -6.69 -6.91 -1.04
N THR A 76 -6.74 -5.71 -1.56
CA THR A 76 -5.59 -5.02 -2.16
C THR A 76 -5.49 -3.68 -1.45
N MET A 77 -4.38 -3.44 -0.80
CA MET A 77 -4.13 -2.24 0.00
C MET A 77 -2.90 -1.51 -0.54
N LYS A 78 -2.90 -0.20 -0.45
CA LYS A 78 -1.70 0.64 -0.53
C LYS A 78 -1.48 1.34 0.80
N ILE A 79 -0.24 1.39 1.27
CA ILE A 79 0.18 2.22 2.39
C ILE A 79 1.18 3.22 1.83
N LEU A 80 0.96 4.50 2.10
CA LEU A 80 1.83 5.57 1.65
C LEU A 80 2.31 6.39 2.86
N SER A 81 3.59 6.72 2.88
CA SER A 81 4.15 7.80 3.69
C SER A 81 4.25 9.07 2.84
N GLY A 82 4.95 10.10 3.28
CA GLY A 82 5.14 11.33 2.50
C GLY A 82 5.84 11.13 1.16
N SER A 83 6.69 10.11 1.01
CA SER A 83 7.52 9.90 -0.19
C SER A 83 7.63 8.45 -0.64
N ARG A 84 7.09 7.50 0.13
CA ARG A 84 7.19 6.06 -0.15
C ARG A 84 5.82 5.41 -0.17
N PHE A 85 5.68 4.39 -1.00
CA PHE A 85 4.48 3.58 -1.09
C PHE A 85 4.81 2.09 -1.04
N GLN A 86 3.82 1.32 -0.61
CA GLN A 86 3.79 -0.13 -0.77
C GLN A 86 2.37 -0.56 -1.09
N TRP A 87 2.18 -1.35 -2.13
CA TRP A 87 0.93 -2.08 -2.36
C TRP A 87 1.08 -3.52 -1.88
N ILE A 88 -0.02 -4.08 -1.36
CA ILE A 88 -0.05 -5.43 -0.81
C ILE A 88 -1.36 -6.09 -1.23
N ALA A 89 -1.26 -7.33 -1.73
CA ALA A 89 -2.40 -8.17 -2.07
C ALA A 89 -2.40 -9.41 -1.21
N TYR A 90 -3.50 -9.68 -0.49
CA TYR A 90 -3.61 -10.80 0.46
C TYR A 90 -5.06 -11.24 0.64
N ASN A 91 -5.25 -12.36 1.36
CA ASN A 91 -6.55 -12.88 1.74
C ASN A 91 -6.50 -13.38 3.19
N THR A 92 -7.30 -12.80 4.07
CA THR A 92 -7.30 -13.10 5.51
C THR A 92 -7.99 -14.41 5.85
N GLU A 93 -8.95 -14.87 5.04
CA GLU A 93 -9.66 -16.14 5.24
C GLU A 93 -8.77 -17.34 4.86
N THR A 94 -8.18 -17.28 3.66
CA THR A 94 -7.26 -18.34 3.20
C THR A 94 -5.85 -18.17 3.74
N LYS A 95 -5.60 -17.10 4.51
CA LYS A 95 -4.29 -16.73 5.10
C LYS A 95 -3.16 -16.60 4.06
N LYS A 96 -3.51 -16.27 2.81
CA LYS A 96 -2.55 -16.21 1.70
C LYS A 96 -2.06 -14.81 1.44
N PHE A 97 -0.74 -14.64 1.44
CA PHE A 97 -0.06 -13.54 0.79
C PHE A 97 -0.06 -13.77 -0.73
N MET A 98 -0.35 -12.73 -1.52
CA MET A 98 -0.53 -12.85 -2.97
C MET A 98 0.43 -11.97 -3.77
N GLY A 99 1.11 -11.05 -3.13
CA GLY A 99 2.13 -10.21 -3.74
C GLY A 99 2.19 -8.82 -3.14
N THR A 100 3.33 -8.18 -3.34
CA THR A 100 3.62 -6.81 -2.93
C THR A 100 4.57 -6.16 -3.93
N GLY A 101 4.59 -4.86 -3.93
CA GLY A 101 5.58 -4.03 -4.59
C GLY A 101 5.55 -2.65 -3.97
N GLY A 102 6.59 -1.88 -4.18
CA GLY A 102 6.70 -0.55 -3.61
C GLY A 102 7.96 0.17 -4.02
N GLY A 103 8.13 1.35 -3.47
CA GLY A 103 9.25 2.22 -3.77
C GLY A 103 8.98 3.65 -3.34
N THR A 104 9.43 4.60 -4.14
CA THR A 104 9.16 6.02 -3.94
C THR A 104 8.04 6.50 -4.84
N TYR A 105 7.40 7.62 -4.46
CA TYR A 105 6.39 8.25 -5.29
C TYR A 105 6.46 9.78 -5.20
N THR A 106 5.86 10.42 -6.20
CA THR A 106 5.59 11.86 -6.20
C THR A 106 4.14 12.14 -6.60
N THR A 107 3.61 13.30 -6.15
CA THR A 107 2.29 13.81 -6.53
C THR A 107 2.42 15.27 -6.94
N ILE A 108 2.56 15.54 -8.24
CA ILE A 108 2.77 16.87 -8.81
C ILE A 108 1.72 17.09 -9.90
N ASP A 109 1.00 18.20 -9.84
CA ASP A 109 0.07 18.67 -10.89
C ASP A 109 -0.94 17.60 -11.39
N GLY A 110 -1.50 16.81 -10.46
CA GLY A 110 -2.45 15.75 -10.79
C GLY A 110 -1.80 14.46 -11.31
N GLU A 111 -0.47 14.42 -11.40
CA GLU A 111 0.29 13.21 -11.76
C GLU A 111 0.82 12.52 -10.50
N TYR A 112 0.58 11.22 -10.39
CA TYR A 112 1.14 10.32 -9.40
C TYR A 112 2.15 9.40 -10.10
N VAL A 113 3.41 9.49 -9.72
CA VAL A 113 4.50 8.69 -10.31
C VAL A 113 5.03 7.73 -9.26
N GLU A 114 5.00 6.42 -9.57
CA GLU A 114 5.61 5.35 -8.79
C GLU A 114 6.97 5.00 -9.36
N ASN A 115 8.04 5.04 -8.56
CA ASN A 115 9.33 4.46 -8.90
C ASN A 115 9.48 3.15 -8.13
N ILE A 116 9.61 2.04 -8.82
CA ILE A 116 9.53 0.69 -8.25
C ILE A 116 10.91 0.26 -7.74
N ASP A 117 11.05 0.13 -6.41
CA ASP A 117 12.27 -0.36 -5.75
C ASP A 117 12.25 -1.88 -5.54
N PHE A 118 11.04 -2.48 -5.42
CA PHE A 118 10.86 -3.92 -5.29
C PHE A 118 9.49 -4.38 -5.82
N PHE A 119 9.43 -5.63 -6.31
CA PHE A 119 8.20 -6.21 -6.86
C PHE A 119 8.24 -7.75 -6.72
N SER A 120 7.43 -8.31 -5.81
CA SER A 120 7.51 -9.73 -5.40
C SER A 120 7.14 -10.77 -6.47
N ARG A 121 6.55 -10.34 -7.58
CA ARG A 121 6.08 -11.25 -8.63
C ARG A 121 6.96 -11.27 -9.87
N ASP A 122 7.78 -10.25 -10.07
CA ASP A 122 8.53 -10.07 -11.32
C ASP A 122 9.64 -9.01 -11.14
N ASP A 123 10.86 -9.44 -10.93
CA ASP A 123 12.01 -8.57 -10.68
C ASP A 123 12.30 -7.63 -11.87
N SER A 124 11.83 -7.96 -13.08
CA SER A 124 11.98 -7.08 -14.25
C SER A 124 11.21 -5.75 -14.12
N LYS A 125 10.35 -5.62 -13.12
CA LYS A 125 9.61 -4.38 -12.83
C LYS A 125 10.39 -3.41 -11.94
N VAL A 126 11.46 -3.86 -11.31
CA VAL A 126 12.32 -3.01 -10.50
C VAL A 126 13.03 -2.00 -11.40
N GLY A 127 13.07 -0.74 -10.98
CA GLY A 127 13.62 0.38 -11.75
C GLY A 127 12.63 1.05 -12.71
N LEU A 128 11.42 0.51 -12.90
CA LEU A 128 10.39 1.18 -13.70
C LEU A 128 9.83 2.40 -12.98
N SER A 129 9.51 3.43 -13.77
CA SER A 129 8.69 4.57 -13.35
C SER A 129 7.33 4.47 -14.03
N LEU A 130 6.27 4.36 -13.23
CA LEU A 130 4.89 4.26 -13.70
C LEU A 130 4.15 5.55 -13.41
N LYS A 131 3.56 6.15 -14.44
CA LYS A 131 2.82 7.40 -14.37
C LYS A 131 1.32 7.16 -14.38
N PHE A 132 0.63 7.85 -13.47
CA PHE A 132 -0.82 7.80 -13.33
C PHE A 132 -1.38 9.19 -13.11
N ASN A 133 -2.57 9.45 -13.62
CA ASN A 133 -3.35 10.58 -13.15
C ASN A 133 -3.99 10.22 -11.81
N TYR A 134 -3.98 11.15 -10.86
CA TYR A 134 -4.68 10.98 -9.60
C TYR A 134 -5.58 12.18 -9.30
N GLU A 135 -6.68 11.89 -8.64
CA GLU A 135 -7.62 12.90 -8.19
C GLU A 135 -8.24 12.42 -6.87
N LEU A 136 -8.44 13.33 -5.93
CA LEU A 136 -9.17 13.06 -4.70
C LEU A 136 -10.58 13.67 -4.84
N LEU A 137 -11.58 12.81 -4.98
CA LEU A 137 -13.00 13.19 -5.13
C LEU A 137 -13.84 12.49 -4.06
N ASN A 138 -14.59 13.25 -3.27
CA ASN A 138 -15.50 12.71 -2.25
C ASN A 138 -14.83 11.68 -1.33
N SER A 139 -13.60 11.95 -0.88
CA SER A 139 -12.78 11.05 -0.07
C SER A 139 -12.36 9.74 -0.77
N GLU A 140 -12.53 9.63 -2.08
CA GLU A 140 -12.00 8.55 -2.92
C GLU A 140 -10.76 9.02 -3.67
N TRP A 141 -9.74 8.19 -3.74
CA TRP A 141 -8.62 8.38 -4.63
C TRP A 141 -8.88 7.67 -5.96
N HIS A 142 -9.04 8.46 -7.00
CA HIS A 142 -9.15 8.03 -8.39
C HIS A 142 -7.77 7.90 -9.00
N HIS A 143 -7.41 6.70 -9.44
CA HIS A 143 -6.08 6.32 -9.93
C HIS A 143 -6.20 5.75 -11.35
N LYS A 144 -5.73 6.51 -12.34
CA LYS A 144 -5.92 6.18 -13.76
C LYS A 144 -4.59 6.20 -14.53
N GLY A 145 -4.35 5.17 -15.33
CA GLY A 145 -3.14 5.07 -16.15
C GLY A 145 -2.97 3.68 -16.74
N PHE A 146 -1.73 3.22 -16.78
CA PHE A 146 -1.40 1.89 -17.29
C PHE A 146 -0.69 1.07 -16.21
N SER A 147 -1.04 -0.21 -16.13
CA SER A 147 -0.37 -1.16 -15.23
C SER A 147 1.08 -1.41 -15.67
N SER A 148 1.88 -2.07 -14.81
CA SER A 148 3.24 -2.51 -15.17
C SER A 148 3.30 -3.50 -16.34
N LYS A 149 2.13 -3.97 -16.83
CA LYS A 149 1.99 -4.82 -18.01
C LYS A 149 1.53 -4.05 -19.25
N GLY A 150 1.25 -2.73 -19.11
CA GLY A 150 0.72 -1.90 -20.19
C GLY A 150 -0.81 -1.92 -20.33
N ASP A 151 -1.53 -2.64 -19.47
CA ASP A 151 -2.99 -2.64 -19.51
C ASP A 151 -3.57 -1.34 -18.95
N PRO A 152 -4.61 -0.73 -19.56
CA PRO A 152 -5.24 0.45 -19.02
C PRO A 152 -5.95 0.11 -17.69
N ILE A 153 -5.76 0.95 -16.70
CA ILE A 153 -6.42 0.83 -15.40
C ILE A 153 -7.12 2.12 -15.01
N TYR A 154 -8.24 1.98 -14.31
CA TYR A 154 -8.88 3.05 -13.58
C TYR A 154 -9.41 2.46 -12.27
N GLU A 155 -8.68 2.68 -11.21
CA GLU A 155 -8.96 2.15 -9.88
C GLU A 155 -9.48 3.24 -8.95
N ILE A 156 -10.34 2.85 -8.02
CA ILE A 156 -10.87 3.71 -6.96
C ILE A 156 -10.40 3.13 -5.63
N TRP A 157 -9.87 4.00 -4.80
CA TRP A 157 -9.32 3.66 -3.50
C TRP A 157 -10.01 4.50 -2.43
N THR A 158 -10.33 3.89 -1.28
CA THR A 158 -10.87 4.56 -0.09
C THR A 158 -9.91 4.39 1.07
N GLN A 159 -9.82 5.38 1.93
CA GLN A 159 -9.03 5.27 3.17
C GLN A 159 -9.61 4.16 4.07
N ARG A 160 -8.71 3.52 4.79
CA ARG A 160 -9.04 2.46 5.73
C ARG A 160 -9.20 3.01 7.14
#